data_8eb49726464ba5768a3c8bc40855c185
#
_entry.id   8eb49726464ba5768a3c8bc40855c185
#
_cell.length_a   1.000
_cell.length_b   1.000
_cell.length_c   1.000
_cell.angle_alpha   90.00
_cell.angle_beta   90.00
_cell.angle_gamma   90.00
#
_symmetry.space_group_name_H-M   'P 1'
#
loop_
_entity.id
_entity.type
_entity.pdbx_description
1 polymer ?
#
loop_
_entity_poly.entity_id
_entity_poly.type
_entity_poly.pdbx_seq_one_letter_code
_entity_poly.pdbx_strand_id
1 'polypeptide(L)'
;MNSFPTVLIDGVNRIEGGGVASQSMYGQYKPYYDQRINVPSPYTIDLTFGYDSGTECYAKAIVNKVGDCSSDKVKLYIALTESHIQQSWQGLQELNAVVRDMVTTTAGVEITQYSQEVKALFSVAGYKKENCSLIAWVQSDSSPKEVFQAVKLNIGEAAPVYDLGITSVEDVPTESC
;
A
#
# COMPACT_ATOMS: atom_id res chain seq x y z
N MET A 1 18.77 -4.44 -22.74
CA MET A 1 19.38 -4.03 -21.46
C MET A 1 18.42 -3.02 -20.85
N ASN A 2 17.91 -3.30 -19.66
CA ASN A 2 16.98 -2.34 -19.01
C ASN A 2 17.80 -1.18 -18.47
N SER A 3 17.47 0.04 -18.86
CA SER A 3 18.15 1.22 -18.35
C SER A 3 17.50 1.71 -17.06
N PHE A 4 18.29 2.27 -16.15
CA PHE A 4 17.84 2.92 -14.94
C PHE A 4 18.01 4.44 -15.07
N PRO A 5 17.13 5.23 -14.42
CA PRO A 5 15.91 4.85 -13.72
C PRO A 5 14.78 4.39 -14.66
N THR A 6 13.83 3.63 -14.13
CA THR A 6 12.60 3.24 -14.82
C THR A 6 11.40 3.72 -14.02
N VAL A 7 10.44 4.35 -14.68
CA VAL A 7 9.16 4.77 -14.11
C VAL A 7 8.04 3.95 -14.76
N LEU A 8 7.15 3.44 -13.92
CA LEU A 8 5.91 2.79 -14.34
C LEU A 8 4.73 3.63 -13.87
N ILE A 9 3.84 4.01 -14.79
CA ILE A 9 2.61 4.71 -14.47
C ILE A 9 1.48 3.71 -14.60
N ASP A 10 0.78 3.46 -13.49
CA ASP A 10 -0.28 2.47 -13.31
C ASP A 10 0.08 1.05 -13.79
N GLY A 11 1.38 0.71 -13.77
CA GLY A 11 1.85 -0.58 -14.27
C GLY A 11 1.75 -0.80 -15.79
N VAL A 12 1.21 0.16 -16.53
CA VAL A 12 0.93 0.05 -17.98
C VAL A 12 1.97 0.79 -18.79
N ASN A 13 2.24 2.05 -18.46
CA ASN A 13 3.16 2.89 -19.21
C ASN A 13 4.55 2.83 -18.58
N ARG A 14 5.54 2.38 -19.36
CA ARG A 14 6.93 2.27 -18.95
C ARG A 14 7.77 3.34 -19.62
N ILE A 15 8.51 4.11 -18.82
CA ILE A 15 9.44 5.13 -19.28
C ILE A 15 10.82 4.76 -18.75
N GLU A 16 11.77 4.53 -19.66
CA GLU A 16 13.14 4.13 -19.32
C GLU A 16 14.11 5.31 -19.49
N GLY A 17 15.10 5.33 -18.61
CA GLY A 17 16.13 6.36 -18.59
C GLY A 17 15.71 7.61 -17.81
N GLY A 18 16.72 8.43 -17.53
CA GLY A 18 16.59 9.71 -16.82
C GLY A 18 17.22 10.82 -17.63
N GLY A 19 16.95 12.06 -17.22
CA GLY A 19 17.63 13.24 -17.74
C GLY A 19 19.00 13.46 -17.09
N VAL A 20 19.73 14.45 -17.56
CA VAL A 20 20.92 14.96 -16.85
C VAL A 20 20.50 15.66 -15.56
N ALA A 21 21.42 15.82 -14.60
CA ALA A 21 21.13 16.29 -13.24
C ALA A 21 20.33 17.62 -13.14
N SER A 22 20.38 18.46 -14.17
CA SER A 22 19.65 19.73 -14.23
C SER A 22 18.33 19.66 -15.02
N GLN A 23 17.98 18.51 -15.57
CA GLN A 23 16.82 18.34 -16.44
C GLN A 23 15.62 17.80 -15.68
N SER A 24 14.49 18.53 -15.70
CA SER A 24 13.22 18.00 -15.20
C SER A 24 12.66 16.96 -16.16
N MET A 25 12.30 15.78 -15.63
CA MET A 25 11.63 14.73 -16.38
C MET A 25 10.10 14.91 -16.45
N TYR A 26 9.57 15.95 -15.81
CA TYR A 26 8.12 16.19 -15.72
C TYR A 26 7.45 16.22 -17.10
N GLY A 27 8.05 16.88 -18.09
CA GLY A 27 7.49 16.95 -19.45
C GLY A 27 7.39 15.59 -20.15
N GLN A 28 8.23 14.62 -19.77
CA GLN A 28 8.18 13.26 -20.31
C GLN A 28 7.14 12.39 -19.58
N TYR A 29 6.91 12.63 -18.28
CA TYR A 29 5.97 11.85 -17.47
C TYR A 29 4.53 12.32 -17.60
N LYS A 30 4.33 13.64 -17.73
CA LYS A 30 3.00 14.28 -17.75
C LYS A 30 2.03 13.68 -18.79
N PRO A 31 2.40 13.44 -20.06
CA PRO A 31 1.48 12.89 -21.05
C PRO A 31 0.93 11.51 -20.66
N TYR A 32 1.75 10.65 -20.04
CA TYR A 32 1.33 9.33 -19.58
C TYR A 32 0.45 9.42 -18.33
N TYR A 33 0.77 10.35 -17.43
CA TYR A 33 -0.09 10.64 -16.27
C TYR A 33 -1.46 11.16 -16.72
N ASP A 34 -1.51 12.12 -17.66
CA ASP A 34 -2.76 12.70 -18.17
C ASP A 34 -3.66 11.66 -18.85
N GLN A 35 -3.09 10.64 -19.46
CA GLN A 35 -3.83 9.50 -20.02
C GLN A 35 -4.50 8.65 -18.94
N ARG A 36 -3.90 8.55 -17.76
CA ARG A 36 -4.33 7.63 -16.71
C ARG A 36 -5.22 8.28 -15.65
N ILE A 37 -5.01 9.55 -15.34
CA ILE A 37 -5.70 10.22 -14.22
C ILE A 37 -7.24 10.20 -14.32
N ASN A 38 -7.78 10.10 -15.55
CA ASN A 38 -9.21 10.08 -15.80
C ASN A 38 -9.77 8.67 -16.04
N VAL A 39 -8.95 7.61 -15.93
CA VAL A 39 -9.42 6.24 -16.05
C VAL A 39 -10.12 5.85 -14.74
N PRO A 40 -11.44 5.53 -14.76
CA PRO A 40 -12.14 5.13 -13.55
C PRO A 40 -11.54 3.87 -12.96
N SER A 41 -11.37 3.86 -11.64
CA SER A 41 -10.96 2.64 -10.94
C SER A 41 -12.16 1.71 -10.74
N PRO A 42 -12.04 0.42 -11.09
CA PRO A 42 -13.08 -0.58 -10.79
C PRO A 42 -13.05 -1.08 -9.35
N TYR A 43 -12.14 -0.57 -8.51
CA TYR A 43 -11.97 -0.98 -7.11
C TYR A 43 -11.87 0.22 -6.19
N THR A 44 -12.29 0.04 -4.93
CA THR A 44 -11.94 0.90 -3.81
C THR A 44 -11.14 0.10 -2.78
N ILE A 45 -10.30 0.79 -2.00
CA ILE A 45 -9.53 0.20 -0.91
C ILE A 45 -9.73 1.07 0.33
N ASP A 46 -10.30 0.49 1.39
CA ASP A 46 -10.31 1.08 2.72
C ASP A 46 -9.19 0.45 3.52
N LEU A 47 -8.13 1.23 3.80
CA LEU A 47 -6.94 0.76 4.48
C LEU A 47 -6.88 1.32 5.90
N THR A 48 -6.76 0.44 6.86
CA THR A 48 -6.58 0.78 8.28
C THR A 48 -5.38 0.06 8.86
N PHE A 49 -4.88 0.55 9.96
CA PHE A 49 -3.81 -0.08 10.72
C PHE A 49 -4.18 -0.13 12.20
N GLY A 50 -3.67 -1.14 12.92
CA GLY A 50 -3.85 -1.25 14.35
C GLY A 50 -2.78 -2.11 15.00
N TYR A 51 -2.87 -2.25 16.32
CA TYR A 51 -2.02 -3.15 17.09
C TYR A 51 -2.74 -4.46 17.36
N ASP A 52 -2.05 -5.59 17.13
CA ASP A 52 -2.58 -6.91 17.41
C ASP A 52 -2.22 -7.31 18.85
N SER A 53 -0.93 -7.32 19.17
CA SER A 53 -0.42 -7.53 20.54
C SER A 53 0.99 -6.95 20.69
N GLY A 54 1.23 -6.20 21.77
CA GLY A 54 2.56 -5.68 22.07
C GLY A 54 3.13 -4.79 20.97
N THR A 55 4.15 -5.28 20.26
CA THR A 55 4.83 -4.56 19.16
C THR A 55 4.37 -4.99 17.76
N GLU A 56 3.50 -5.99 17.67
CA GLU A 56 2.96 -6.43 16.40
C GLU A 56 1.82 -5.53 15.95
N CYS A 57 1.88 -5.15 14.70
CA CYS A 57 0.89 -4.33 14.03
C CYS A 57 0.14 -5.17 13.01
N TYR A 58 -1.06 -4.76 12.66
CA TYR A 58 -1.76 -5.30 11.50
C TYR A 58 -2.14 -4.19 10.52
N ALA A 59 -2.09 -4.53 9.25
CA ALA A 59 -2.75 -3.80 8.18
C ALA A 59 -4.03 -4.52 7.83
N LYS A 60 -5.15 -3.79 7.76
CA LYS A 60 -6.44 -4.31 7.31
C LYS A 60 -6.90 -3.51 6.10
N ALA A 61 -7.09 -4.19 4.99
CA ALA A 61 -7.62 -3.61 3.76
C ALA A 61 -8.97 -4.26 3.44
N ILE A 62 -9.99 -3.43 3.18
CA ILE A 62 -11.27 -3.86 2.61
C ILE A 62 -11.25 -3.42 1.15
N VAL A 63 -11.23 -4.40 0.24
CA VAL A 63 -11.25 -4.17 -1.20
C VAL A 63 -12.66 -4.41 -1.70
N ASN A 64 -13.26 -3.38 -2.33
CA ASN A 64 -14.59 -3.50 -2.93
C ASN A 64 -14.48 -3.33 -4.45
N LYS A 65 -15.08 -4.26 -5.19
CA LYS A 65 -15.27 -4.12 -6.63
C LYS A 65 -16.48 -3.23 -6.88
N VAL A 66 -16.28 -2.10 -7.55
CA VAL A 66 -17.30 -1.08 -7.80
C VAL A 66 -17.60 -0.88 -9.28
N GLY A 67 -16.89 -1.55 -10.16
CA GLY A 67 -17.05 -1.46 -11.61
C GLY A 67 -16.53 -2.68 -12.35
N ASP A 68 -16.66 -2.64 -13.68
CA ASP A 68 -16.14 -3.70 -14.55
C ASP A 68 -14.62 -3.64 -14.59
N CYS A 69 -13.98 -4.79 -14.47
CA CYS A 69 -12.54 -4.95 -14.51
C CYS A 69 -12.16 -5.76 -15.75
N SER A 70 -11.13 -5.28 -16.46
CA SER A 70 -10.58 -5.93 -17.65
C SER A 70 -9.76 -7.19 -17.36
N SER A 71 -9.49 -7.47 -16.07
CA SER A 71 -8.69 -8.62 -15.65
C SER A 71 -9.49 -9.58 -14.79
N ASP A 72 -9.39 -10.88 -15.10
CA ASP A 72 -10.00 -11.96 -14.31
C ASP A 72 -9.15 -12.35 -13.09
N LYS A 73 -7.87 -11.93 -13.08
CA LYS A 73 -6.92 -12.24 -12.02
C LYS A 73 -6.40 -10.95 -11.41
N VAL A 74 -6.86 -10.67 -10.22
CA VAL A 74 -6.55 -9.43 -9.51
C VAL A 74 -5.98 -9.76 -8.14
N LYS A 75 -4.96 -9.03 -7.74
CA LYS A 75 -4.28 -9.21 -6.45
C LYS A 75 -4.17 -7.91 -5.68
N LEU A 76 -4.31 -8.03 -4.37
CA LEU A 76 -3.96 -6.98 -3.41
C LEU A 76 -2.52 -7.18 -2.94
N TYR A 77 -1.79 -6.09 -2.91
CA TYR A 77 -0.48 -5.98 -2.30
C TYR A 77 -0.50 -4.90 -1.24
N ILE A 78 0.23 -5.13 -0.15
CA ILE A 78 0.45 -4.13 0.89
C ILE A 78 1.95 -4.10 1.19
N ALA A 79 2.55 -2.92 1.13
CA ALA A 79 3.95 -2.70 1.46
C ALA A 79 4.07 -1.71 2.63
N LEU A 80 5.04 -1.95 3.51
CA LEU A 80 5.53 -0.99 4.48
C LEU A 80 6.67 -0.20 3.86
N THR A 81 6.59 1.12 3.89
CA THR A 81 7.66 2.01 3.42
C THR A 81 8.11 2.94 4.54
N GLU A 82 9.37 3.38 4.48
CA GLU A 82 9.92 4.40 5.38
C GLU A 82 10.53 5.54 4.57
N SER A 83 10.33 6.76 5.03
CA SER A 83 10.90 8.00 4.48
C SER A 83 11.84 8.66 5.49
N HIS A 84 12.48 9.77 5.08
CA HIS A 84 13.40 10.55 5.92
C HIS A 84 14.54 9.74 6.52
N ILE A 85 15.01 8.72 5.79
CA ILE A 85 16.13 7.88 6.19
C ILE A 85 17.42 8.68 5.93
N GLN A 86 18.12 9.03 6.98
CA GLN A 86 19.37 9.79 6.90
C GLN A 86 20.50 8.87 6.46
N GLN A 87 20.59 8.67 5.15
CA GLN A 87 21.60 7.84 4.52
C GLN A 87 22.03 8.46 3.20
N SER A 88 23.31 8.71 3.05
CA SER A 88 23.86 9.20 1.78
C SER A 88 23.91 8.07 0.75
N TRP A 89 23.33 8.29 -0.43
CA TRP A 89 23.37 7.36 -1.54
C TRP A 89 23.29 8.10 -2.88
N GLN A 90 24.23 7.88 -3.77
CA GLN A 90 24.31 8.49 -5.11
C GLN A 90 24.08 10.02 -5.13
N GLY A 91 24.64 10.73 -4.14
CA GLY A 91 24.50 12.20 -4.04
C GLY A 91 23.26 12.69 -3.29
N LEU A 92 22.32 11.79 -2.95
CA LEU A 92 21.23 12.08 -2.04
C LEU A 92 21.72 11.99 -0.60
N GLN A 93 21.23 12.88 0.28
CA GLN A 93 21.56 12.84 1.72
C GLN A 93 20.44 12.11 2.51
N GLU A 94 19.29 11.96 1.92
CA GLU A 94 18.11 11.37 2.52
C GLU A 94 17.43 10.44 1.51
N LEU A 95 16.93 9.28 1.97
CA LEU A 95 16.15 8.35 1.18
C LEU A 95 14.70 8.39 1.63
N ASN A 96 13.79 8.33 0.65
CA ASN A 96 12.36 8.40 0.87
C ASN A 96 11.63 7.25 0.20
N ALA A 97 10.50 6.83 0.79
CA ALA A 97 9.64 5.76 0.31
C ALA A 97 10.37 4.43 0.05
N VAL A 98 11.35 4.11 0.90
CA VAL A 98 12.09 2.84 0.83
C VAL A 98 11.19 1.72 1.33
N VAL A 99 10.98 0.69 0.51
CA VAL A 99 10.21 -0.50 0.92
C VAL A 99 11.00 -1.24 1.99
N ARG A 100 10.37 -1.44 3.15
CA ARG A 100 10.93 -2.15 4.29
C ARG A 100 10.40 -3.57 4.40
N ASP A 101 9.12 -3.78 4.02
CA ASP A 101 8.49 -5.09 4.05
C ASP A 101 7.36 -5.16 3.02
N MET A 102 7.11 -6.38 2.52
CA MET A 102 5.93 -6.72 1.74
C MET A 102 4.95 -7.44 2.67
N VAL A 103 4.06 -6.67 3.28
CA VAL A 103 3.14 -7.12 4.34
C VAL A 103 2.25 -8.28 3.88
N THR A 104 1.79 -8.28 2.63
CA THR A 104 1.03 -9.39 2.01
C THR A 104 1.90 -10.43 1.33
N THR A 105 3.20 -10.44 1.52
CA THR A 105 4.18 -11.17 0.70
C THR A 105 4.30 -10.65 -0.74
N THR A 106 5.35 -11.04 -1.44
CA THR A 106 5.57 -10.66 -2.84
C THR A 106 4.61 -11.34 -3.82
N ALA A 107 3.92 -12.41 -3.38
CA ALA A 107 2.92 -13.09 -4.19
C ALA A 107 1.58 -12.35 -4.24
N GLY A 108 1.32 -11.46 -3.28
CA GLY A 108 0.05 -10.77 -3.11
C GLY A 108 -1.08 -11.70 -2.63
N VAL A 109 -2.25 -11.13 -2.41
CA VAL A 109 -3.47 -11.85 -2.04
C VAL A 109 -4.48 -11.75 -3.17
N GLU A 110 -4.96 -12.89 -3.65
CA GLU A 110 -6.00 -12.94 -4.71
C GLU A 110 -7.31 -12.29 -4.23
N ILE A 111 -7.89 -11.44 -5.07
CA ILE A 111 -9.20 -10.83 -4.84
C ILE A 111 -10.22 -11.58 -5.68
N THR A 112 -11.06 -12.38 -5.01
CA THR A 112 -12.04 -13.26 -5.63
C THR A 112 -13.48 -12.88 -5.30
N GLN A 113 -13.70 -11.95 -4.38
CA GLN A 113 -15.01 -11.53 -3.90
C GLN A 113 -15.29 -10.08 -4.29
N TYR A 114 -16.57 -9.72 -4.37
CA TYR A 114 -17.00 -8.33 -4.59
C TYR A 114 -16.58 -7.39 -3.46
N SER A 115 -16.56 -7.89 -2.23
CA SER A 115 -16.01 -7.21 -1.06
C SER A 115 -15.17 -8.23 -0.31
N GLN A 116 -13.89 -7.93 -0.13
CA GLN A 116 -12.96 -8.85 0.53
C GLN A 116 -12.12 -8.09 1.55
N GLU A 117 -12.14 -8.61 2.79
CA GLU A 117 -11.23 -8.15 3.84
C GLU A 117 -9.95 -8.99 3.82
N VAL A 118 -8.83 -8.29 3.92
CA VAL A 118 -7.48 -8.88 4.07
C VAL A 118 -6.83 -8.24 5.29
N LYS A 119 -6.49 -9.06 6.29
CA LYS A 119 -5.70 -8.66 7.46
C LYS A 119 -4.34 -9.34 7.38
N ALA A 120 -3.26 -8.57 7.53
CA ALA A 120 -1.90 -9.08 7.51
C ALA A 120 -1.08 -8.44 8.63
N LEU A 121 -0.27 -9.23 9.31
CA LEU A 121 0.60 -8.79 10.39
C LEU A 121 1.91 -8.23 9.84
N PHE A 122 2.45 -7.24 10.52
CA PHE A 122 3.77 -6.67 10.21
C PHE A 122 4.41 -6.07 11.46
N SER A 123 5.69 -5.76 11.39
CA SER A 123 6.42 -5.12 12.48
C SER A 123 7.05 -3.81 12.03
N VAL A 124 7.00 -2.82 12.90
CA VAL A 124 7.75 -1.56 12.74
C VAL A 124 9.01 -1.51 13.62
N ALA A 125 9.37 -2.65 14.22
CA ALA A 125 10.57 -2.74 15.04
C ALA A 125 11.83 -2.40 14.23
N GLY A 126 12.63 -1.47 14.74
CA GLY A 126 13.84 -0.98 14.05
C GLY A 126 13.62 0.14 13.04
N TYR A 127 12.39 0.59 12.82
CA TYR A 127 12.05 1.73 11.95
C TYR A 127 11.50 2.90 12.76
N LYS A 128 11.60 4.11 12.22
CA LYS A 128 10.96 5.28 12.79
C LYS A 128 9.49 5.29 12.36
N LYS A 129 8.60 4.87 13.28
CA LYS A 129 7.17 4.73 13.01
C LYS A 129 6.54 5.99 12.38
N GLU A 130 6.93 7.17 12.87
CA GLU A 130 6.48 8.45 12.36
C GLU A 130 6.83 8.70 10.90
N ASN A 131 7.84 8.01 10.39
CA ASN A 131 8.30 8.07 9.00
C ASN A 131 7.75 6.92 8.14
N CYS A 132 6.96 6.02 8.74
CA CYS A 132 6.44 4.84 8.06
C CYS A 132 5.07 5.08 7.45
N SER A 133 4.84 4.46 6.31
CA SER A 133 3.55 4.43 5.62
C SER A 133 3.24 3.03 5.12
N LEU A 134 1.96 2.65 5.18
CA LEU A 134 1.43 1.53 4.42
C LEU A 134 0.96 2.00 3.05
N ILE A 135 1.32 1.26 2.04
CA ILE A 135 0.84 1.46 0.66
C ILE A 135 0.14 0.18 0.26
N ALA A 136 -1.15 0.26 -0.03
CA ALA A 136 -1.91 -0.86 -0.57
C ALA A 136 -2.31 -0.58 -2.01
N TRP A 137 -2.22 -1.60 -2.88
CA TRP A 137 -2.68 -1.47 -4.26
C TRP A 137 -3.29 -2.76 -4.79
N VAL A 138 -4.27 -2.59 -5.68
CA VAL A 138 -4.93 -3.66 -6.41
C VAL A 138 -4.41 -3.67 -7.83
N GLN A 139 -3.89 -4.81 -8.28
CA GLN A 139 -3.18 -4.96 -9.54
C GLN A 139 -3.61 -6.20 -10.30
N SER A 140 -3.65 -6.12 -11.63
CA SER A 140 -3.80 -7.28 -12.51
C SER A 140 -2.62 -8.25 -12.34
N ASP A 141 -2.91 -9.54 -12.19
CA ASP A 141 -1.88 -10.59 -12.24
C ASP A 141 -1.56 -11.02 -13.68
N SER A 142 -2.34 -10.56 -14.65
CA SER A 142 -2.10 -10.74 -16.09
C SER A 142 -1.31 -9.57 -16.68
N SER A 143 -0.78 -9.76 -17.89
CA SER A 143 -0.12 -8.67 -18.64
C SER A 143 -1.16 -7.84 -19.39
N PRO A 144 -1.05 -6.50 -19.37
CA PRO A 144 -0.12 -5.71 -18.59
C PRO A 144 -0.47 -5.77 -17.08
N LYS A 145 0.53 -5.56 -16.22
CA LYS A 145 0.36 -5.54 -14.77
C LYS A 145 -0.29 -4.23 -14.33
N GLU A 146 -1.49 -3.95 -14.83
CA GLU A 146 -2.21 -2.69 -14.56
C GLU A 146 -2.57 -2.56 -13.09
N VAL A 147 -2.24 -1.40 -12.50
CA VAL A 147 -2.67 -1.02 -11.16
C VAL A 147 -4.01 -0.30 -11.29
N PHE A 148 -5.05 -0.87 -10.68
CA PHE A 148 -6.41 -0.34 -10.76
C PHE A 148 -6.72 0.68 -9.67
N GLN A 149 -6.13 0.49 -8.48
CA GLN A 149 -6.32 1.38 -7.33
C GLN A 149 -5.12 1.30 -6.41
N ALA A 150 -4.80 2.41 -5.77
CA ALA A 150 -3.79 2.47 -4.71
C ALA A 150 -4.22 3.45 -3.62
N VAL A 151 -3.81 3.17 -2.39
CA VAL A 151 -4.01 4.05 -1.23
C VAL A 151 -2.76 4.05 -0.37
N LYS A 152 -2.47 5.21 0.24
CA LYS A 152 -1.39 5.39 1.20
C LYS A 152 -1.98 5.79 2.56
N LEU A 153 -1.48 5.16 3.62
CA LEU A 153 -1.78 5.48 5.01
C LEU A 153 -0.49 5.78 5.77
N ASN A 154 -0.35 6.98 6.32
CA ASN A 154 0.79 7.34 7.15
C ASN A 154 0.56 6.78 8.57
N ILE A 155 1.39 5.84 8.99
CA ILE A 155 1.21 5.15 10.28
C ILE A 155 1.46 6.10 11.46
N GLY A 156 2.41 7.04 11.33
CA GLY A 156 2.71 8.01 12.38
C GLY A 156 1.58 8.97 12.71
N GLU A 157 0.73 9.28 11.72
CA GLU A 157 -0.38 10.23 11.83
C GLU A 157 -1.72 9.52 12.08
N ALA A 158 -1.84 8.25 11.69
CA ALA A 158 -3.07 7.50 11.83
C ALA A 158 -3.33 7.10 13.29
N ALA A 159 -4.55 7.34 13.77
CA ALA A 159 -5.00 6.74 15.01
C ALA A 159 -5.12 5.21 14.83
N PRO A 160 -4.46 4.40 15.66
CA PRO A 160 -4.56 2.94 15.54
C PRO A 160 -5.98 2.49 15.91
N VAL A 161 -6.49 1.52 15.17
CA VAL A 161 -7.71 0.81 15.54
C VAL A 161 -7.29 -0.33 16.48
N TYR A 162 -7.78 -0.29 17.71
CA TYR A 162 -7.58 -1.39 18.66
C TYR A 162 -8.69 -2.40 18.47
N ASP A 163 -8.33 -3.66 18.25
CA ASP A 163 -9.28 -4.76 18.24
C ASP A 163 -9.54 -5.18 19.70
N LEU A 164 -10.51 -4.51 20.31
CA LEU A 164 -10.97 -4.84 21.67
C LEU A 164 -11.87 -6.09 21.59
N GLY A 165 -11.25 -7.24 21.50
CA GLY A 165 -11.96 -8.49 21.70
C GLY A 165 -12.45 -8.58 23.15
N ILE A 166 -13.76 -8.67 23.37
CA ILE A 166 -14.31 -9.03 24.69
C ILE A 166 -13.99 -10.52 24.88
N THR A 167 -12.98 -10.81 25.70
CA THR A 167 -12.52 -12.19 25.94
C THR A 167 -13.31 -12.91 27.05
N SER A 168 -14.05 -12.17 27.88
CA SER A 168 -15.00 -12.74 28.87
C SER A 168 -16.03 -11.69 29.27
N VAL A 169 -17.27 -12.12 29.47
CA VAL A 169 -18.30 -11.38 30.20
C VAL A 169 -18.36 -12.02 31.57
N GLU A 170 -17.92 -11.33 32.62
CA GLU A 170 -18.17 -11.77 33.98
C GLU A 170 -19.66 -11.61 34.27
N ASP A 171 -20.27 -12.64 34.86
CA ASP A 171 -21.68 -12.64 35.25
C ASP A 171 -21.93 -11.45 36.19
N VAL A 172 -22.81 -10.55 35.79
CA VAL A 172 -23.32 -9.50 36.65
C VAL A 172 -24.11 -10.19 37.77
N PRO A 173 -23.78 -9.99 39.06
CA PRO A 173 -24.57 -10.57 40.15
C PRO A 173 -26.01 -10.06 40.03
N THR A 174 -26.97 -10.94 39.85
CA THR A 174 -28.38 -10.61 39.97
C THR A 174 -28.67 -10.33 41.45
N GLU A 175 -28.80 -9.05 41.82
CA GLU A 175 -29.36 -8.68 43.07
C GLU A 175 -30.83 -9.16 43.07
N SER A 176 -31.12 -10.15 43.90
CA SER A 176 -32.49 -10.56 44.20
C SER A 176 -33.13 -9.54 45.14
N CYS A 177 -34.20 -8.90 44.70
CA CYS A 177 -35.11 -8.18 45.54
C CYS A 177 -35.87 -9.10 46.48
#